data_da831b499b7b8d9b8be0be031702545a
#
_entry.id   da831b499b7b8d9b8be0be031702545a
#
_cell.length_a   1.000
_cell.length_b   1.000
_cell.length_c   1.000
_cell.angle_alpha   90.00
_cell.angle_beta   90.00
_cell.angle_gamma   90.00
#
_symmetry.space_group_name_H-M   'P 1'
#
loop_
_entity.id
_entity.type
_entity.pdbx_description
1 polymer ?
#
loop_
_entity_poly.entity_id
_entity_poly.type
_entity_poly.pdbx_seq_one_letter_code
_entity_poly.pdbx_strand_id
1 'polypeptide(L)'
;MSELSSAAEMLGALSVSSRLTLLATVAERQSRGDDCSLGAVAAAVGRDPKLMVKEAVRLKEVGLLSIEGHTLAADLSALSVAADAIDATLPVTGLLTEDPDLERFFKHGRLVKLPDNPDYRWRVAQLLVRLLPPDRQLSESEVNDLLGQVHSDYAALRRLLVDLKLVTRAASSDYQRVM
;
A
#
# COMPACT_ATOMS: atom_id res chain seq x y z
N MET A 1 4.04 -13.71 -14.56
CA MET A 1 4.56 -13.16 -13.27
C MET A 1 3.36 -12.82 -12.40
N SER A 2 3.47 -12.97 -11.08
CA SER A 2 2.38 -12.50 -10.20
C SER A 2 2.40 -10.97 -10.13
N GLU A 3 1.24 -10.35 -9.90
CA GLU A 3 1.12 -8.89 -9.75
C GLU A 3 2.04 -8.37 -8.64
N LEU A 4 2.19 -9.15 -7.58
CA LEU A 4 3.10 -8.81 -6.47
C LEU A 4 4.58 -8.82 -6.90
N SER A 5 4.99 -9.74 -7.78
CA SER A 5 6.35 -9.75 -8.33
C SER A 5 6.59 -8.51 -9.18
N SER A 6 5.62 -8.11 -10.00
CA SER A 6 5.69 -6.89 -10.80
C SER A 6 5.79 -5.64 -9.92
N ALA A 7 5.02 -5.57 -8.83
CA ALA A 7 5.12 -4.48 -7.86
C ALA A 7 6.51 -4.39 -7.22
N ALA A 8 7.09 -5.53 -6.84
CA ALA A 8 8.44 -5.58 -6.27
C ALA A 8 9.51 -5.13 -7.29
N GLU A 9 9.39 -5.52 -8.55
CA GLU A 9 10.29 -5.10 -9.63
C GLU A 9 10.19 -3.58 -9.87
N MET A 10 8.97 -3.00 -9.87
CA MET A 10 8.77 -1.56 -9.97
C MET A 10 9.46 -0.80 -8.83
N LEU A 11 9.26 -1.24 -7.59
CA LEU A 11 9.90 -0.64 -6.42
C LEU A 11 11.43 -0.75 -6.50
N GLY A 12 11.95 -1.91 -6.93
CA GLY A 12 13.37 -2.11 -7.18
C GLY A 12 13.92 -1.20 -8.29
N ALA A 13 13.15 -0.97 -9.36
CA ALA A 13 13.54 -0.02 -10.39
C ALA A 13 13.60 1.42 -9.86
N LEU A 14 12.62 1.84 -9.08
CA LEU A 14 12.52 3.19 -8.51
C LEU A 14 13.50 3.46 -7.37
N SER A 15 14.07 2.44 -6.75
CA SER A 15 15.11 2.60 -5.71
C SER A 15 16.41 3.18 -6.25
N VAL A 16 16.59 3.20 -7.58
CA VAL A 16 17.75 3.79 -8.23
C VAL A 16 17.46 5.25 -8.57
N SER A 17 18.19 6.18 -7.94
CA SER A 17 17.98 7.63 -8.04
C SER A 17 17.92 8.15 -9.49
N SER A 18 18.76 7.61 -10.40
CA SER A 18 18.76 8.00 -11.81
C SER A 18 17.45 7.68 -12.52
N ARG A 19 16.85 6.53 -12.22
CA ARG A 19 15.57 6.11 -12.80
C ARG A 19 14.40 6.91 -12.21
N LEU A 20 14.41 7.15 -10.90
CA LEU A 20 13.41 7.98 -10.25
C LEU A 20 13.43 9.40 -10.82
N THR A 21 14.62 10.00 -10.96
CA THR A 21 14.77 11.33 -11.57
C THR A 21 14.30 11.35 -13.03
N LEU A 22 14.65 10.33 -13.82
CA LEU A 22 14.20 10.22 -15.21
C LEU A 22 12.67 10.16 -15.29
N LEU A 23 12.03 9.25 -14.53
CA LEU A 23 10.57 9.09 -14.52
C LEU A 23 9.87 10.40 -14.09
N ALA A 24 10.34 11.04 -13.02
CA ALA A 24 9.78 12.29 -12.53
C ALA A 24 9.91 13.42 -13.58
N THR A 25 11.06 13.52 -14.24
CA THR A 25 11.27 14.54 -15.29
C THR A 25 10.36 14.30 -16.48
N VAL A 26 10.20 13.05 -16.95
CA VAL A 26 9.29 12.74 -18.05
C VAL A 26 7.84 13.06 -17.66
N ALA A 27 7.39 12.64 -16.47
CA ALA A 27 6.03 12.90 -15.99
C ALA A 27 5.74 14.39 -15.86
N GLU A 28 6.68 15.19 -15.34
CA GLU A 28 6.55 16.63 -15.22
C GLU A 28 6.47 17.32 -16.58
N ARG A 29 7.36 16.98 -17.52
CA ARG A 29 7.34 17.52 -18.88
C ARG A 29 6.07 17.16 -19.62
N GLN A 30 5.63 15.90 -19.50
CA GLN A 30 4.37 15.41 -20.08
C GLN A 30 3.17 16.20 -19.57
N SER A 31 3.11 16.50 -18.28
CA SER A 31 2.01 17.25 -17.66
C SER A 31 1.95 18.71 -18.16
N ARG A 32 3.08 19.27 -18.60
CA ARG A 32 3.18 20.62 -19.16
C ARG A 32 3.02 20.68 -20.68
N GLY A 33 2.99 19.53 -21.35
CA GLY A 33 2.99 19.44 -22.81
C GLY A 33 4.34 19.78 -23.45
N ASP A 34 5.44 19.65 -22.67
CA ASP A 34 6.81 19.90 -23.13
C ASP A 34 7.32 18.72 -23.98
N ASP A 35 8.42 18.97 -24.73
CA ASP A 35 9.11 17.93 -25.51
C ASP A 35 9.67 16.83 -24.59
N CYS A 36 9.13 15.62 -24.71
CA CYS A 36 9.56 14.40 -24.01
C CYS A 36 10.52 13.53 -24.84
N SER A 37 11.18 14.10 -25.87
CA SER A 37 12.24 13.37 -26.57
C SER A 37 13.38 13.02 -25.62
N LEU A 38 14.02 11.87 -25.84
CA LEU A 38 15.16 11.42 -25.03
C LEU A 38 16.24 12.49 -24.90
N GLY A 39 16.51 13.24 -25.98
CA GLY A 39 17.48 14.36 -25.99
C GLY A 39 17.06 15.50 -25.08
N ALA A 40 15.80 15.94 -25.17
CA ALA A 40 15.27 17.03 -24.35
C ALA A 40 15.24 16.65 -22.84
N VAL A 41 14.84 15.41 -22.53
CA VAL A 41 14.84 14.91 -21.16
C VAL A 41 16.27 14.77 -20.62
N ALA A 42 17.21 14.26 -21.43
CA ALA A 42 18.62 14.15 -21.04
C ALA A 42 19.24 15.53 -20.74
N ALA A 43 18.95 16.52 -21.56
CA ALA A 43 19.39 17.89 -21.34
C ALA A 43 18.81 18.47 -20.05
N ALA A 44 17.52 18.24 -19.78
CA ALA A 44 16.85 18.72 -18.56
C ALA A 44 17.45 18.12 -17.28
N VAL A 45 17.90 16.84 -17.33
CA VAL A 45 18.53 16.15 -16.21
C VAL A 45 20.05 16.40 -16.15
N GLY A 46 20.64 17.02 -17.18
CA GLY A 46 22.09 17.25 -17.27
C GLY A 46 22.90 15.96 -17.43
N ARG A 47 22.39 14.98 -18.16
CA ARG A 47 23.02 13.66 -18.36
C ARG A 47 23.22 13.33 -19.86
N ASP A 48 24.19 12.44 -20.11
CA ASP A 48 24.41 11.90 -21.45
C ASP A 48 23.19 11.07 -21.89
N PRO A 49 22.59 11.38 -23.07
CA PRO A 49 21.48 10.62 -23.62
C PRO A 49 21.73 9.11 -23.73
N LYS A 50 22.99 8.71 -24.06
CA LYS A 50 23.34 7.28 -24.17
C LYS A 50 23.22 6.51 -22.86
N LEU A 51 23.55 7.16 -21.73
CA LEU A 51 23.39 6.57 -20.41
C LEU A 51 21.90 6.49 -20.01
N MET A 52 21.12 7.48 -20.44
CA MET A 52 19.68 7.51 -20.15
C MET A 52 18.88 6.47 -20.90
N VAL A 53 19.30 6.05 -22.10
CA VAL A 53 18.64 4.94 -22.82
C VAL A 53 18.53 3.70 -21.95
N LYS A 54 19.61 3.33 -21.28
CA LYS A 54 19.64 2.13 -20.42
C LYS A 54 18.65 2.24 -19.26
N GLU A 55 18.56 3.41 -18.63
CA GLU A 55 17.61 3.63 -17.53
C GLU A 55 16.16 3.68 -18.03
N ALA A 56 15.93 4.28 -19.22
CA ALA A 56 14.61 4.32 -19.85
C ALA A 56 14.11 2.90 -20.22
N VAL A 57 15.00 2.06 -20.75
CA VAL A 57 14.66 0.64 -21.05
C VAL A 57 14.27 -0.11 -19.77
N ARG A 58 14.98 0.09 -18.67
CA ARG A 58 14.65 -0.54 -17.40
C ARG A 58 13.30 -0.08 -16.84
N LEU A 59 12.97 1.19 -16.98
CA LEU A 59 11.65 1.70 -16.60
C LEU A 59 10.53 1.19 -17.53
N LYS A 60 10.84 1.00 -18.83
CA LYS A 60 9.91 0.38 -19.79
C LYS A 60 9.64 -1.08 -19.44
N GLU A 61 10.67 -1.85 -19.08
CA GLU A 61 10.53 -3.27 -18.71
C GLU A 61 9.57 -3.48 -17.54
N VAL A 62 9.51 -2.52 -16.60
CA VAL A 62 8.59 -2.56 -15.46
C VAL A 62 7.29 -1.78 -15.69
N GLY A 63 7.04 -1.32 -16.91
CA GLY A 63 5.77 -0.67 -17.28
C GLY A 63 5.61 0.79 -16.84
N LEU A 64 6.66 1.43 -16.31
CA LEU A 64 6.61 2.83 -15.85
C LEU A 64 6.87 3.87 -16.95
N LEU A 65 7.45 3.44 -18.08
CA LEU A 65 7.68 4.25 -19.27
C LEU A 65 7.26 3.50 -20.52
N SER A 66 6.75 4.22 -21.51
CA SER A 66 6.73 3.79 -22.90
C SER A 66 7.77 4.57 -23.71
N ILE A 67 8.26 3.93 -24.79
CA ILE A 67 9.24 4.51 -25.71
C ILE A 67 8.71 4.33 -27.12
N GLU A 68 8.36 5.44 -27.76
CA GLU A 68 7.88 5.47 -29.14
C GLU A 68 8.86 6.28 -29.99
N GLY A 69 9.66 5.58 -30.81
CA GLY A 69 10.78 6.21 -31.52
C GLY A 69 11.80 6.80 -30.55
N HIS A 70 11.83 8.11 -30.44
CA HIS A 70 12.71 8.85 -29.51
C HIS A 70 11.94 9.54 -28.39
N THR A 71 10.62 9.41 -28.33
CA THR A 71 9.76 10.07 -27.35
C THR A 71 9.48 9.12 -26.18
N LEU A 72 9.58 9.65 -24.97
CA LEU A 72 9.29 8.96 -23.72
C LEU A 72 7.91 9.40 -23.22
N ALA A 73 7.12 8.46 -22.68
CA ALA A 73 5.90 8.81 -21.98
C ALA A 73 5.84 8.02 -20.66
N ALA A 74 5.54 8.72 -19.57
CA ALA A 74 5.39 8.13 -18.25
C ALA A 74 3.98 7.54 -18.09
N ASP A 75 3.91 6.31 -17.56
CA ASP A 75 2.67 5.69 -17.12
C ASP A 75 2.71 5.51 -15.60
N LEU A 76 2.14 6.49 -14.89
CA LEU A 76 2.05 6.45 -13.43
C LEU A 76 0.87 5.60 -12.94
N SER A 77 -0.06 5.21 -13.82
CA SER A 77 -1.18 4.34 -13.45
C SER A 77 -0.70 2.93 -13.04
N ALA A 78 0.44 2.49 -13.60
CA ALA A 78 1.10 1.24 -13.22
C ALA A 78 1.45 1.20 -11.71
N LEU A 79 1.75 2.36 -11.10
CA LEU A 79 2.01 2.43 -9.66
C LEU A 79 0.76 2.17 -8.82
N SER A 80 -0.41 2.62 -9.29
CA SER A 80 -1.68 2.32 -8.61
C SER A 80 -1.98 0.82 -8.66
N VAL A 81 -1.79 0.19 -9.81
CA VAL A 81 -1.96 -1.27 -9.96
C VAL A 81 -1.01 -2.03 -9.03
N ALA A 82 0.25 -1.57 -8.92
CA ALA A 82 1.21 -2.17 -7.99
C ALA A 82 0.81 -1.98 -6.52
N ALA A 83 0.26 -0.82 -6.16
CA ALA A 83 -0.24 -0.56 -4.82
C ALA A 83 -1.44 -1.48 -4.49
N ASP A 84 -2.39 -1.62 -5.42
CA ASP A 84 -3.55 -2.50 -5.25
C ASP A 84 -3.13 -3.97 -5.07
N ALA A 85 -2.11 -4.41 -5.82
CA ALA A 85 -1.56 -5.76 -5.69
C ALA A 85 -0.93 -6.01 -4.31
N ILE A 86 -0.28 -5.00 -3.74
CA ILE A 86 0.27 -5.07 -2.37
C ILE A 86 -0.88 -5.06 -1.36
N ASP A 87 -1.85 -4.17 -1.51
CA ASP A 87 -3.00 -4.05 -0.61
C ASP A 87 -3.81 -5.36 -0.55
N ALA A 88 -3.95 -6.06 -1.66
CA ALA A 88 -4.63 -7.35 -1.73
C ALA A 88 -3.98 -8.45 -0.86
N THR A 89 -2.71 -8.28 -0.48
CA THR A 89 -2.01 -9.23 0.42
C THR A 89 -2.29 -8.98 1.91
N LEU A 90 -2.88 -7.83 2.24
CA LEU A 90 -3.11 -7.46 3.63
C LEU A 90 -4.34 -8.21 4.19
N PRO A 91 -4.24 -8.82 5.38
CA PRO A 91 -5.34 -9.63 5.94
C PRO A 91 -6.67 -8.87 6.06
N VAL A 92 -6.61 -7.57 6.36
CA VAL A 92 -7.81 -6.72 6.51
C VAL A 92 -8.51 -6.48 5.18
N THR A 93 -7.79 -6.42 4.07
CA THR A 93 -8.38 -6.18 2.73
C THR A 93 -9.33 -7.30 2.33
N GLY A 94 -8.95 -8.55 2.55
CA GLY A 94 -9.84 -9.69 2.33
C GLY A 94 -11.13 -9.63 3.16
N LEU A 95 -11.06 -9.11 4.40
CA LEU A 95 -12.22 -8.95 5.26
C LEU A 95 -13.13 -7.79 4.82
N LEU A 96 -12.58 -6.74 4.24
CA LEU A 96 -13.33 -5.58 3.75
C LEU A 96 -14.22 -5.92 2.56
N THR A 97 -13.85 -6.92 1.74
CA THR A 97 -14.70 -7.36 0.62
C THR A 97 -16.06 -7.88 1.08
N GLU A 98 -16.19 -8.33 2.32
CA GLU A 98 -17.46 -8.80 2.89
C GLU A 98 -18.34 -7.65 3.40
N ASP A 99 -17.77 -6.47 3.64
CA ASP A 99 -18.46 -5.27 4.10
C ASP A 99 -17.87 -4.01 3.44
N PRO A 100 -18.19 -3.77 2.14
CA PRO A 100 -17.62 -2.68 1.36
C PRO A 100 -17.88 -1.28 1.94
N ASP A 101 -18.95 -1.10 2.72
CA ASP A 101 -19.26 0.17 3.39
C ASP A 101 -18.16 0.61 4.36
N LEU A 102 -17.36 -0.33 4.85
CA LEU A 102 -16.27 -0.05 5.77
C LEU A 102 -15.00 0.43 5.05
N GLU A 103 -14.84 0.17 3.74
CA GLU A 103 -13.64 0.56 2.97
C GLU A 103 -13.30 2.05 3.12
N ARG A 104 -14.31 2.92 3.20
CA ARG A 104 -14.13 4.36 3.38
C ARG A 104 -13.38 4.77 4.65
N PHE A 105 -13.28 3.88 5.64
CA PHE A 105 -12.53 4.10 6.88
C PHE A 105 -11.10 3.59 6.79
N PHE A 106 -10.74 2.90 5.71
CA PHE A 106 -9.43 2.31 5.50
C PHE A 106 -8.73 2.93 4.29
N LYS A 107 -7.41 2.94 4.34
CA LYS A 107 -6.55 3.30 3.23
C LYS A 107 -5.32 2.41 3.26
N HIS A 108 -5.05 1.72 2.16
CA HIS A 108 -3.94 0.77 2.07
C HIS A 108 -3.90 -0.21 3.25
N GLY A 109 -5.03 -0.87 3.50
CA GLY A 109 -5.18 -1.82 4.60
C GLY A 109 -5.07 -1.24 6.01
N ARG A 110 -4.99 0.08 6.15
CA ARG A 110 -4.88 0.76 7.45
C ARG A 110 -6.14 1.56 7.76
N LEU A 111 -6.62 1.42 8.98
CA LEU A 111 -7.71 2.22 9.52
C LEU A 111 -7.23 3.68 9.66
N VAL A 112 -7.88 4.60 8.97
CA VAL A 112 -7.52 6.03 9.01
C VAL A 112 -7.98 6.68 10.31
N LYS A 113 -9.22 6.38 10.71
CA LYS A 113 -9.85 6.86 11.95
C LYS A 113 -10.95 5.89 12.36
N LEU A 114 -11.08 5.65 13.67
CA LEU A 114 -12.25 4.96 14.21
C LEU A 114 -13.52 5.79 13.92
N PRO A 115 -14.59 5.16 13.42
CA PRO A 115 -15.86 5.86 13.19
C PRO A 115 -16.41 6.45 14.50
N ASP A 116 -16.96 7.66 14.40
CA ASP A 116 -17.67 8.28 15.53
C ASP A 116 -19.07 7.66 15.72
N ASN A 117 -19.70 7.23 14.62
CA ASN A 117 -20.98 6.52 14.65
C ASN A 117 -20.83 5.14 15.32
N PRO A 118 -21.64 4.82 16.35
CA PRO A 118 -21.55 3.56 17.10
C PRO A 118 -21.74 2.30 16.24
N ASP A 119 -22.64 2.34 15.25
CA ASP A 119 -22.92 1.17 14.40
C ASP A 119 -21.72 0.82 13.51
N TYR A 120 -21.10 1.84 12.89
CA TYR A 120 -19.88 1.64 12.12
C TYR A 120 -18.70 1.24 13.00
N ARG A 121 -18.60 1.81 14.19
CA ARG A 121 -17.56 1.44 15.17
C ARG A 121 -17.70 -0.02 15.57
N TRP A 122 -18.90 -0.50 15.80
CA TRP A 122 -19.19 -1.90 16.08
C TRP A 122 -18.79 -2.80 14.90
N ARG A 123 -19.21 -2.47 13.68
CA ARG A 123 -18.87 -3.22 12.46
C ARG A 123 -17.36 -3.28 12.23
N VAL A 124 -16.65 -2.16 12.40
CA VAL A 124 -15.18 -2.11 12.34
C VAL A 124 -14.56 -3.02 13.41
N ALA A 125 -15.06 -2.99 14.64
CA ALA A 125 -14.56 -3.87 15.69
C ALA A 125 -14.80 -5.36 15.38
N GLN A 126 -15.98 -5.70 14.83
CA GLN A 126 -16.28 -7.06 14.36
C GLN A 126 -15.35 -7.51 13.23
N LEU A 127 -14.96 -6.61 12.33
CA LEU A 127 -13.98 -6.91 11.30
C LEU A 127 -12.60 -7.12 11.93
N LEU A 128 -12.17 -6.21 12.81
CA LEU A 128 -10.83 -6.26 13.42
C LEU A 128 -10.62 -7.51 14.32
N VAL A 129 -11.65 -7.96 15.03
CA VAL A 129 -11.53 -9.15 15.87
C VAL A 129 -11.25 -10.41 15.04
N ARG A 130 -11.61 -10.42 13.77
CA ARG A 130 -11.35 -11.54 12.86
C ARG A 130 -9.88 -11.69 12.46
N LEU A 131 -9.08 -10.67 12.69
CA LEU A 131 -7.62 -10.74 12.55
C LEU A 131 -6.98 -11.56 13.66
N LEU A 132 -7.67 -11.75 14.79
CA LEU A 132 -7.20 -12.54 15.90
C LEU A 132 -7.63 -14.00 15.70
N PRO A 133 -6.69 -14.97 15.83
CA PRO A 133 -7.02 -16.41 15.81
C PRO A 133 -8.11 -16.76 16.82
N PRO A 134 -9.15 -17.53 16.43
CA PRO A 134 -10.26 -17.86 17.34
C PRO A 134 -9.89 -18.94 18.35
N ASP A 135 -8.95 -19.85 18.01
CA ASP A 135 -8.75 -21.13 18.67
C ASP A 135 -7.63 -21.14 19.72
N ARG A 136 -7.01 -19.97 19.96
CA ARG A 136 -5.92 -19.89 20.94
C ARG A 136 -5.92 -18.58 21.73
N GLN A 137 -5.30 -18.64 22.89
CA GLN A 137 -4.96 -17.44 23.66
C GLN A 137 -3.77 -16.71 23.00
N LEU A 138 -3.79 -15.41 23.08
CA LEU A 138 -2.78 -14.50 22.56
C LEU A 138 -2.20 -13.68 23.69
N SER A 139 -0.90 -13.53 23.73
CA SER A 139 -0.25 -12.55 24.58
C SER A 139 -0.59 -11.12 24.15
N GLU A 140 -0.41 -10.16 25.05
CA GLU A 140 -0.61 -8.74 24.74
C GLU A 140 0.26 -8.28 23.55
N SER A 141 1.50 -8.79 23.45
CA SER A 141 2.39 -8.47 22.33
C SER A 141 1.84 -8.95 21.00
N GLU A 142 1.38 -10.22 20.93
CA GLU A 142 0.79 -10.77 19.71
C GLU A 142 -0.45 -9.99 19.26
N VAL A 143 -1.32 -9.61 20.20
CA VAL A 143 -2.49 -8.75 19.86
C VAL A 143 -2.04 -7.38 19.35
N ASN A 144 -1.03 -6.79 19.97
CA ASN A 144 -0.47 -5.50 19.53
C ASN A 144 0.13 -5.60 18.13
N ASP A 145 0.85 -6.69 17.82
CA ASP A 145 1.47 -6.90 16.50
C ASP A 145 0.40 -7.05 15.41
N LEU A 146 -0.67 -7.79 15.68
CA LEU A 146 -1.77 -7.97 14.74
C LEU A 146 -2.53 -6.66 14.50
N LEU A 147 -2.94 -5.96 15.56
CA LEU A 147 -3.68 -4.71 15.45
C LEU A 147 -2.79 -3.55 14.96
N GLY A 148 -1.50 -3.59 15.24
CA GLY A 148 -0.49 -2.63 14.76
C GLY A 148 -0.33 -2.62 13.25
N GLN A 149 -0.63 -3.72 12.57
CA GLN A 149 -0.68 -3.78 11.12
C GLN A 149 -1.80 -2.88 10.57
N VAL A 150 -2.87 -2.70 11.33
CA VAL A 150 -4.05 -1.95 10.90
C VAL A 150 -4.02 -0.49 11.37
N HIS A 151 -3.55 -0.21 12.59
CA HIS A 151 -3.51 1.14 13.13
C HIS A 151 -2.37 1.34 14.12
N SER A 152 -1.75 2.53 14.11
CA SER A 152 -0.65 2.86 15.03
C SER A 152 -1.08 2.88 16.50
N ASP A 153 -2.31 3.31 16.80
CA ASP A 153 -2.89 3.22 18.15
C ASP A 153 -3.61 1.87 18.33
N TYR A 154 -2.83 0.80 18.27
CA TYR A 154 -3.31 -0.56 18.55
C TYR A 154 -3.84 -0.72 19.97
N ALA A 155 -3.36 0.09 20.92
CA ALA A 155 -3.84 0.05 22.29
C ALA A 155 -5.29 0.53 22.42
N ALA A 156 -5.69 1.54 21.64
CA ALA A 156 -7.09 1.97 21.54
C ALA A 156 -7.95 0.88 20.89
N LEU A 157 -7.46 0.24 19.82
CA LEU A 157 -8.19 -0.87 19.19
C LEU A 157 -8.37 -2.05 20.14
N ARG A 158 -7.32 -2.43 20.86
CA ARG A 158 -7.38 -3.54 21.84
C ARG A 158 -8.41 -3.24 22.93
N ARG A 159 -8.40 -2.01 23.50
CA ARG A 159 -9.41 -1.59 24.49
C ARG A 159 -10.81 -1.66 23.90
N LEU A 160 -11.02 -1.16 22.69
CA LEU A 160 -12.30 -1.22 22.01
C LEU A 160 -12.83 -2.65 21.92
N LEU A 161 -11.99 -3.62 21.52
CA LEU A 161 -12.39 -5.02 21.40
C LEU A 161 -12.79 -5.64 22.75
N VAL A 162 -12.09 -5.28 23.82
CA VAL A 162 -12.42 -5.71 25.20
C VAL A 162 -13.72 -5.05 25.68
N ASP A 163 -13.87 -3.75 25.50
CA ASP A 163 -15.06 -2.99 25.92
C ASP A 163 -16.34 -3.49 25.24
N LEU A 164 -16.23 -3.86 23.97
CA LEU A 164 -17.30 -4.46 23.18
C LEU A 164 -17.48 -5.99 23.43
N LYS A 165 -16.70 -6.58 24.35
CA LYS A 165 -16.73 -8.01 24.70
C LYS A 165 -16.47 -8.96 23.52
N LEU A 166 -15.80 -8.47 22.48
CA LEU A 166 -15.35 -9.28 21.35
C LEU A 166 -14.07 -10.07 21.67
N VAL A 167 -13.35 -9.61 22.69
CA VAL A 167 -12.15 -10.25 23.23
C VAL A 167 -12.25 -10.26 24.76
N THR A 168 -11.93 -11.38 25.38
CA THR A 168 -11.76 -11.47 26.83
C THR A 168 -10.29 -11.30 27.19
N ARG A 169 -10.03 -10.70 28.35
CA ARG A 169 -8.69 -10.59 28.93
C ARG A 169 -8.65 -11.44 30.23
N ALA A 170 -7.76 -12.42 30.25
CA ALA A 170 -7.51 -13.20 31.46
C ALA A 170 -6.59 -12.44 32.44
N ALA A 171 -6.55 -12.89 33.72
CA ALA A 171 -5.69 -12.28 34.74
C ALA A 171 -4.18 -12.35 34.40
N SER A 172 -3.78 -13.30 33.56
CA SER A 172 -2.41 -13.50 33.03
C SER A 172 -2.00 -12.51 31.93
N SER A 173 -2.84 -11.52 31.61
CA SER A 173 -2.66 -10.63 30.46
C SER A 173 -2.80 -11.31 29.09
N ASP A 174 -3.40 -12.48 29.05
CA ASP A 174 -3.73 -13.18 27.81
C ASP A 174 -5.09 -12.74 27.29
N TYR A 175 -5.21 -12.73 25.98
CA TYR A 175 -6.40 -12.32 25.25
C TYR A 175 -6.97 -13.50 24.48
N GLN A 176 -8.28 -13.63 24.47
CA GLN A 176 -8.96 -14.65 23.69
C GLN A 176 -10.16 -14.04 22.98
N ARG A 177 -10.27 -14.33 21.68
CA ARG A 177 -11.43 -13.96 20.89
C ARG A 177 -12.67 -14.67 21.42
N VAL A 178 -13.75 -13.93 21.60
CA VAL A 178 -15.08 -14.49 21.90
C VAL A 178 -15.70 -14.97 20.60
N MET A 179 -16.17 -16.22 20.57
CA MET A 179 -16.84 -16.80 19.39
C MET A 179 -18.21 -16.16 19.17
#